data_f8909584b76148a713fd04afff0f3c53
#
_entry.id   f8909584b76148a713fd04afff0f3c53
#
_cell.length_a   1.000
_cell.length_b   1.000
_cell.length_c   1.000
_cell.angle_alpha   90.00
_cell.angle_beta   90.00
_cell.angle_gamma   90.00
#
_symmetry.space_group_name_H-M   'P 1'
#
loop_
_entity.id
_entity.type
_entity.pdbx_description
1 polymer ?
#
loop_
_entity_poly.entity_id
_entity_poly.type
_entity_poly.pdbx_seq_one_letter_code
_entity_poly.pdbx_strand_id
1 'polypeptide(L)'
;MFFSKKPQVAHIRLNGIIGNVGRFQQGMSLNSHEQIIKKAFSQKKLSAVAISINSPGGSPVQSHLIFSLIRKLATEKKVKVITFAEDVAASGGYMLACAGDEIYANPSSIIGSIGVIYSSFGLKELIKKIGIERRVHTAGKNKSTLDPFMDEKPEDIERLKKIQLDLHEQFINLVKNSRKNKLPTNKDDSLFSGEFWSGTQSKELGLVDGLGNMEDIIQEKFGKKVLIKKYDKPESWLKKKLSNKISNEFSSVIDELESRSLWNKFGL
;
A
#
# COMPACT_ATOMS: atom_id res chain seq x y z
N MET A 1 36.50 -12.47 27.53
CA MET A 1 36.12 -12.21 26.12
C MET A 1 34.62 -12.00 26.08
N PHE A 2 34.14 -10.75 26.09
CA PHE A 2 32.70 -10.45 25.99
C PHE A 2 32.25 -10.75 24.57
N PHE A 3 31.47 -11.79 24.36
CA PHE A 3 30.78 -12.02 23.09
C PHE A 3 29.80 -10.88 22.88
N SER A 4 30.17 -9.86 22.13
CA SER A 4 29.26 -8.83 21.65
C SER A 4 28.18 -9.54 20.84
N LYS A 5 26.95 -9.55 21.39
CA LYS A 5 25.82 -10.19 20.72
C LYS A 5 25.54 -9.42 19.44
N LYS A 6 25.52 -10.14 18.31
CA LYS A 6 25.22 -9.55 16.99
C LYS A 6 23.86 -8.86 17.01
N PRO A 7 23.76 -7.63 16.51
CA PRO A 7 22.46 -6.96 16.32
C PRO A 7 21.53 -7.84 15.49
N GLN A 8 20.24 -7.81 15.81
CA GLN A 8 19.23 -8.60 15.10
C GLN A 8 18.18 -7.68 14.51
N VAL A 9 17.91 -7.80 13.23
CA VAL A 9 16.89 -7.07 12.50
C VAL A 9 15.87 -8.05 11.94
N ALA A 10 14.58 -7.83 12.24
CA ALA A 10 13.51 -8.57 11.61
C ALA A 10 13.17 -7.89 10.29
N HIS A 11 13.10 -8.65 9.20
CA HIS A 11 12.71 -8.15 7.89
C HIS A 11 11.36 -8.71 7.49
N ILE A 12 10.45 -7.79 7.12
CA ILE A 12 9.12 -8.10 6.58
C ILE A 12 9.07 -7.53 5.17
N ARG A 13 8.52 -8.27 4.20
CA ARG A 13 8.23 -7.75 2.87
C ARG A 13 6.72 -7.60 2.69
N LEU A 14 6.29 -6.38 2.38
CA LEU A 14 4.91 -6.02 2.04
C LEU A 14 4.84 -5.80 0.52
N ASN A 15 4.30 -6.78 -0.19
CA ASN A 15 4.31 -6.79 -1.65
C ASN A 15 2.91 -7.00 -2.22
N GLY A 16 2.56 -6.23 -3.27
CA GLY A 16 1.32 -6.34 -4.03
C GLY A 16 0.30 -5.26 -3.73
N ILE A 17 -0.89 -5.41 -4.30
CA ILE A 17 -2.02 -4.50 -4.14
C ILE A 17 -2.61 -4.64 -2.73
N ILE A 18 -2.99 -3.53 -2.12
CA ILE A 18 -3.58 -3.51 -0.78
C ILE A 18 -5.10 -3.64 -0.88
N GLY A 19 -5.65 -4.64 -0.20
CA GLY A 19 -7.09 -4.95 -0.21
C GLY A 19 -7.42 -6.24 -0.93
N ASN A 20 -8.67 -6.41 -1.30
CA ASN A 20 -9.11 -7.56 -2.11
C ASN A 20 -8.83 -7.30 -3.58
N VAL A 21 -8.16 -8.22 -4.22
CA VAL A 21 -7.81 -8.19 -5.64
C VAL A 21 -8.53 -9.34 -6.35
N GLY A 22 -9.87 -9.24 -6.39
CA GLY A 22 -10.69 -10.27 -7.00
C GLY A 22 -10.84 -11.58 -6.19
N ARG A 23 -11.58 -12.50 -6.75
CA ARG A 23 -12.02 -13.74 -6.06
C ARG A 23 -10.88 -14.73 -5.82
N PHE A 24 -9.81 -14.66 -6.61
CA PHE A 24 -8.71 -15.63 -6.61
C PHE A 24 -7.34 -15.08 -6.20
N GLN A 25 -7.18 -13.75 -6.17
CA GLN A 25 -5.95 -13.12 -5.73
C GLN A 25 -6.15 -12.45 -4.37
N GLN A 26 -5.48 -12.98 -3.37
CA GLN A 26 -5.50 -12.41 -2.04
C GLN A 26 -4.48 -11.28 -1.95
N GLY A 27 -4.96 -10.04 -2.04
CA GLY A 27 -4.13 -8.86 -1.85
C GLY A 27 -3.63 -8.73 -0.41
N MET A 28 -2.88 -7.68 -0.18
CA MET A 28 -2.34 -7.32 1.12
C MET A 28 -3.45 -6.76 2.01
N SER A 29 -3.69 -7.39 3.16
CA SER A 29 -4.67 -6.93 4.15
C SER A 29 -4.14 -7.17 5.56
N LEU A 30 -4.74 -6.51 6.56
CA LEU A 30 -4.39 -6.75 7.95
C LEU A 30 -4.53 -8.25 8.28
N ASN A 31 -5.66 -8.86 7.94
CA ASN A 31 -5.91 -10.27 8.21
C ASN A 31 -4.82 -11.20 7.64
N SER A 32 -4.31 -10.89 6.45
CA SER A 32 -3.29 -11.72 5.80
C SER A 32 -1.86 -11.47 6.30
N HIS A 33 -1.59 -10.36 7.02
CA HIS A 33 -0.23 -9.96 7.43
C HIS A 33 -0.06 -9.80 8.94
N GLU A 34 -1.15 -9.73 9.71
CA GLU A 34 -1.11 -9.49 11.16
C GLU A 34 -0.18 -10.45 11.91
N GLN A 35 -0.31 -11.76 11.63
CA GLN A 35 0.48 -12.78 12.33
C GLN A 35 1.98 -12.64 12.02
N ILE A 36 2.32 -12.32 10.77
CA ILE A 36 3.73 -12.15 10.34
C ILE A 36 4.31 -10.92 11.01
N ILE A 37 3.59 -9.81 11.01
CA ILE A 37 4.00 -8.56 11.66
C ILE A 37 4.20 -8.79 13.15
N LYS A 38 3.22 -9.37 13.85
CA LYS A 38 3.34 -9.68 15.28
C LYS A 38 4.52 -10.59 15.58
N LYS A 39 4.75 -11.62 14.75
CA LYS A 39 5.86 -12.55 14.90
C LYS A 39 7.22 -11.86 14.74
N ALA A 40 7.35 -10.96 13.78
CA ALA A 40 8.58 -10.19 13.58
C ALA A 40 8.89 -9.31 14.80
N PHE A 41 7.90 -8.59 15.32
CA PHE A 41 8.05 -7.76 16.51
C PHE A 41 8.19 -8.54 17.82
N SER A 42 7.87 -9.83 17.85
CA SER A 42 8.05 -10.69 19.03
C SER A 42 9.46 -11.27 19.17
N GLN A 43 10.34 -11.05 18.20
CA GLN A 43 11.71 -11.53 18.24
C GLN A 43 12.45 -10.92 19.44
N LYS A 44 13.14 -11.77 20.21
CA LYS A 44 13.95 -11.33 21.35
C LYS A 44 15.17 -10.54 20.85
N LYS A 45 15.56 -9.47 21.59
CA LYS A 45 16.76 -8.66 21.32
C LYS A 45 16.76 -7.99 19.94
N LEU A 46 15.61 -7.57 19.51
CA LEU A 46 15.43 -6.89 18.26
C LEU A 46 16.08 -5.49 18.30
N SER A 47 16.97 -5.21 17.36
CA SER A 47 17.61 -3.90 17.20
C SER A 47 16.75 -2.96 16.34
N ALA A 48 16.08 -3.51 15.32
CA ALA A 48 15.16 -2.80 14.46
C ALA A 48 14.24 -3.77 13.70
N VAL A 49 13.16 -3.24 13.14
CA VAL A 49 12.34 -3.92 12.12
C VAL A 49 12.55 -3.21 10.79
N ALA A 50 13.01 -3.94 9.78
CA ALA A 50 13.10 -3.49 8.40
C ALA A 50 11.85 -3.93 7.64
N ILE A 51 11.22 -3.04 6.89
CA ILE A 51 10.03 -3.36 6.10
C ILE A 51 10.28 -2.93 4.65
N SER A 52 10.43 -3.90 3.75
CA SER A 52 10.46 -3.63 2.32
C SER A 52 9.03 -3.53 1.77
N ILE A 53 8.79 -2.55 0.93
CA ILE A 53 7.46 -2.25 0.37
C ILE A 53 7.57 -2.21 -1.15
N ASN A 54 6.75 -3.03 -1.81
CA ASN A 54 6.55 -2.99 -3.26
C ASN A 54 5.05 -3.01 -3.55
N SER A 55 4.43 -1.83 -3.58
CA SER A 55 2.98 -1.71 -3.68
C SER A 55 2.54 -0.44 -4.40
N PRO A 56 1.63 -0.55 -5.40
CA PRO A 56 0.99 0.59 -6.06
C PRO A 56 -0.09 1.24 -5.19
N GLY A 57 -0.40 0.66 -4.01
CA GLY A 57 -1.46 1.08 -3.12
C GLY A 57 -2.69 0.17 -3.16
N GLY A 58 -3.85 0.75 -2.95
CA GLY A 58 -5.15 0.07 -2.91
C GLY A 58 -6.03 0.58 -1.77
N SER A 59 -6.69 -0.31 -1.02
CA SER A 59 -7.66 0.03 0.01
C SER A 59 -7.10 0.97 1.09
N PRO A 60 -7.67 2.17 1.28
CA PRO A 60 -7.24 3.10 2.33
C PRO A 60 -7.34 2.50 3.72
N VAL A 61 -8.43 1.79 4.00
CA VAL A 61 -8.68 1.16 5.31
C VAL A 61 -7.62 0.11 5.62
N GLN A 62 -7.30 -0.78 4.67
CA GLN A 62 -6.31 -1.83 4.89
C GLN A 62 -4.90 -1.25 5.06
N SER A 63 -4.57 -0.21 4.29
CA SER A 63 -3.31 0.52 4.43
C SER A 63 -3.17 1.13 5.82
N HIS A 64 -4.22 1.81 6.29
CA HIS A 64 -4.24 2.43 7.62
C HIS A 64 -4.19 1.39 8.76
N LEU A 65 -4.90 0.26 8.63
CA LEU A 65 -4.89 -0.80 9.65
C LEU A 65 -3.50 -1.43 9.80
N ILE A 66 -2.83 -1.72 8.68
CA ILE A 66 -1.45 -2.26 8.69
C ILE A 66 -0.47 -1.24 9.26
N PHE A 67 -0.54 0.03 8.80
CA PHE A 67 0.23 1.14 9.35
C PHE A 67 0.07 1.24 10.87
N SER A 68 -1.16 1.27 11.35
CA SER A 68 -1.49 1.41 12.78
C SER A 68 -0.97 0.24 13.61
N LEU A 69 -1.07 -1.00 13.10
CA LEU A 69 -0.50 -2.17 13.78
C LEU A 69 1.02 -2.06 13.90
N ILE A 70 1.71 -1.67 12.83
CA ILE A 70 3.18 -1.51 12.83
C ILE A 70 3.57 -0.44 13.84
N ARG A 71 2.93 0.73 13.84
CA ARG A 71 3.23 1.82 14.78
C ARG A 71 2.94 1.46 16.22
N LYS A 72 1.82 0.78 16.47
CA LYS A 72 1.47 0.27 17.80
C LYS A 72 2.57 -0.65 18.34
N LEU A 73 2.96 -1.65 17.56
CA LEU A 73 3.98 -2.62 17.99
C LEU A 73 5.37 -1.97 18.14
N ALA A 74 5.73 -1.02 17.26
CA ALA A 74 6.98 -0.27 17.36
C ALA A 74 7.05 0.50 18.69
N THR A 75 5.96 1.15 19.08
CA THR A 75 5.85 1.90 20.34
C THR A 75 5.88 0.97 21.55
N GLU A 76 5.08 -0.09 21.56
CA GLU A 76 5.02 -1.08 22.66
C GLU A 76 6.37 -1.77 22.89
N LYS A 77 7.08 -2.11 21.82
CA LYS A 77 8.37 -2.82 21.89
C LYS A 77 9.56 -1.87 22.00
N LYS A 78 9.35 -0.56 21.84
CA LYS A 78 10.41 0.48 21.78
C LYS A 78 11.46 0.15 20.73
N VAL A 79 11.04 -0.31 19.55
CA VAL A 79 11.90 -0.75 18.45
C VAL A 79 11.73 0.19 17.27
N LYS A 80 12.84 0.63 16.67
CA LYS A 80 12.84 1.41 15.44
C LYS A 80 12.32 0.59 14.27
N VAL A 81 11.52 1.23 13.42
CA VAL A 81 11.07 0.71 12.13
C VAL A 81 11.76 1.48 11.03
N ILE A 82 12.35 0.78 10.08
CA ILE A 82 12.99 1.36 8.90
C ILE A 82 12.29 0.78 7.68
N THR A 83 11.71 1.63 6.85
CA THR A 83 10.99 1.21 5.64
C THR A 83 11.84 1.45 4.40
N PHE A 84 11.70 0.57 3.43
CA PHE A 84 12.43 0.57 2.17
C PHE A 84 11.45 0.41 1.02
N ALA A 85 11.38 1.40 0.15
CA ALA A 85 10.65 1.25 -1.11
C ALA A 85 11.49 0.39 -2.08
N GLU A 86 10.88 -0.66 -2.62
CA GLU A 86 11.44 -1.42 -3.73
C GLU A 86 11.10 -0.69 -5.05
N ASP A 87 10.42 -1.34 -6.01
CA ASP A 87 10.07 -0.67 -7.28
C ASP A 87 9.08 0.47 -7.05
N VAL A 88 8.01 0.22 -6.26
CA VAL A 88 6.96 1.20 -5.98
C VAL A 88 6.56 1.20 -4.50
N ALA A 89 6.44 2.38 -3.92
CA ALA A 89 5.70 2.64 -2.70
C ALA A 89 4.80 3.86 -2.92
N ALA A 90 3.63 3.64 -3.54
CA ALA A 90 2.73 4.70 -3.97
C ALA A 90 1.34 4.57 -3.32
N SER A 91 0.65 5.70 -3.14
CA SER A 91 -0.70 5.74 -2.54
C SER A 91 -0.72 5.01 -1.19
N GLY A 92 -1.58 4.02 -0.99
CA GLY A 92 -1.58 3.17 0.20
C GLY A 92 -0.21 2.53 0.52
N GLY A 93 0.62 2.24 -0.51
CA GLY A 93 1.99 1.76 -0.33
C GLY A 93 2.89 2.81 0.34
N TYR A 94 2.73 4.10 -0.02
CA TYR A 94 3.43 5.17 0.67
C TYR A 94 2.90 5.40 2.09
N MET A 95 1.59 5.22 2.32
CA MET A 95 1.04 5.19 3.67
C MET A 95 1.73 4.14 4.55
N LEU A 96 2.00 2.94 4.00
CA LEU A 96 2.77 1.91 4.71
C LEU A 96 4.23 2.33 4.93
N ALA A 97 4.87 3.00 3.96
CA ALA A 97 6.23 3.53 4.12
C ALA A 97 6.31 4.53 5.27
N CYS A 98 5.28 5.36 5.44
CA CYS A 98 5.15 6.30 6.55
C CYS A 98 5.08 5.63 7.95
N ALA A 99 4.93 4.32 8.03
CA ALA A 99 5.05 3.59 9.30
C ALA A 99 6.51 3.52 9.79
N GLY A 100 7.49 3.81 8.95
CA GLY A 100 8.91 3.89 9.30
C GLY A 100 9.26 5.15 10.11
N ASP A 101 10.19 5.01 11.04
CA ASP A 101 10.86 6.15 11.66
C ASP A 101 11.86 6.77 10.66
N GLU A 102 12.34 5.96 9.74
CA GLU A 102 13.16 6.34 8.58
C GLU A 102 12.65 5.60 7.34
N ILE A 103 12.64 6.29 6.21
CA ILE A 103 12.18 5.80 4.91
C ILE A 103 13.32 5.89 3.91
N TYR A 104 13.66 4.79 3.27
CA TYR A 104 14.67 4.71 2.22
C TYR A 104 14.06 4.23 0.91
N ALA A 105 14.65 4.64 -0.20
CA ALA A 105 14.23 4.23 -1.54
C ALA A 105 15.45 3.95 -2.42
N ASN A 106 15.27 3.13 -3.46
CA ASN A 106 16.21 3.11 -4.56
C ASN A 106 16.07 4.43 -5.37
N PRO A 107 17.12 4.97 -5.98
CA PRO A 107 17.02 6.16 -6.84
C PRO A 107 15.90 6.09 -7.89
N SER A 108 15.62 4.89 -8.40
CA SER A 108 14.61 4.63 -9.44
C SER A 108 13.26 4.17 -8.87
N SER A 109 13.09 4.05 -7.56
CA SER A 109 11.80 3.72 -6.96
C SER A 109 10.75 4.80 -7.28
N ILE A 110 9.51 4.40 -7.39
CA ILE A 110 8.37 5.32 -7.57
C ILE A 110 7.69 5.54 -6.23
N ILE A 111 7.61 6.80 -5.79
CA ILE A 111 7.15 7.20 -4.45
C ILE A 111 6.06 8.27 -4.59
N GLY A 112 5.10 8.29 -3.66
CA GLY A 112 4.11 9.36 -3.58
C GLY A 112 2.71 8.88 -3.97
N SER A 113 2.11 9.49 -4.99
CA SER A 113 0.69 9.27 -5.35
C SER A 113 -0.22 9.48 -4.12
N ILE A 114 0.01 10.61 -3.41
CA ILE A 114 -0.76 10.99 -2.21
C ILE A 114 -2.06 11.62 -2.67
N GLY A 115 -3.03 10.76 -2.94
CA GLY A 115 -4.33 11.14 -3.46
C GLY A 115 -5.33 10.00 -3.31
N VAL A 116 -6.61 10.29 -3.62
CA VAL A 116 -7.71 9.34 -3.58
C VAL A 116 -8.40 9.32 -4.93
N ILE A 117 -8.55 8.16 -5.52
CA ILE A 117 -9.26 7.96 -6.77
C ILE A 117 -10.44 7.01 -6.56
N TYR A 118 -11.52 7.25 -7.25
CA TYR A 118 -12.57 6.29 -7.57
C TYR A 118 -12.62 6.14 -9.09
N SER A 119 -12.58 4.93 -9.57
CA SER A 119 -12.76 4.61 -10.99
C SER A 119 -13.79 3.51 -11.16
N SER A 120 -14.64 3.64 -12.17
CA SER A 120 -15.66 2.67 -12.51
C SER A 120 -15.87 2.66 -14.03
N PHE A 121 -16.60 1.66 -14.53
CA PHE A 121 -16.99 1.57 -15.93
C PHE A 121 -18.48 1.87 -16.06
N GLY A 122 -18.86 2.72 -17.04
CA GLY A 122 -20.25 2.88 -17.47
C GLY A 122 -20.64 1.77 -18.44
N LEU A 123 -21.54 0.91 -18.03
CA LEU A 123 -21.96 -0.28 -18.82
C LEU A 123 -23.40 -0.18 -19.36
N LYS A 124 -24.07 0.95 -19.18
CA LYS A 124 -25.46 1.17 -19.59
C LYS A 124 -25.69 0.86 -21.06
N GLU A 125 -24.88 1.44 -21.95
CA GLU A 125 -25.03 1.24 -23.39
C GLU A 125 -24.65 -0.18 -23.83
N LEU A 126 -23.74 -0.82 -23.12
CA LEU A 126 -23.37 -2.21 -23.39
C LEU A 126 -24.55 -3.17 -23.15
N ILE A 127 -25.16 -3.10 -21.97
CA ILE A 127 -26.29 -3.99 -21.62
C ILE A 127 -27.48 -3.75 -22.53
N LYS A 128 -27.74 -2.49 -22.94
CA LYS A 128 -28.77 -2.15 -23.90
C LYS A 128 -28.54 -2.79 -25.27
N LYS A 129 -27.30 -2.78 -25.78
CA LYS A 129 -26.94 -3.40 -27.08
C LYS A 129 -27.15 -4.92 -27.10
N ILE A 130 -26.98 -5.57 -25.98
CA ILE A 130 -27.18 -7.04 -25.87
C ILE A 130 -28.57 -7.43 -25.35
N GLY A 131 -29.50 -6.46 -25.29
CA GLY A 131 -30.90 -6.70 -24.95
C GLY A 131 -31.15 -7.00 -23.47
N ILE A 132 -30.25 -6.61 -22.57
CA ILE A 132 -30.43 -6.78 -21.12
C ILE A 132 -31.06 -5.52 -20.53
N GLU A 133 -32.15 -5.68 -19.79
CA GLU A 133 -32.82 -4.62 -19.03
C GLU A 133 -32.40 -4.65 -17.56
N ARG A 134 -31.87 -3.51 -17.05
CA ARG A 134 -31.53 -3.34 -15.64
C ARG A 134 -32.76 -2.90 -14.87
N ARG A 135 -33.25 -3.74 -13.94
CA ARG A 135 -34.37 -3.44 -13.05
C ARG A 135 -33.86 -3.24 -11.64
N VAL A 136 -34.10 -2.04 -11.07
CA VAL A 136 -33.63 -1.66 -9.74
C VAL A 136 -34.81 -1.19 -8.89
N HIS A 137 -35.04 -1.87 -7.78
CA HIS A 137 -36.04 -1.49 -6.79
C HIS A 137 -35.32 -1.23 -5.47
N THR A 138 -35.43 -0.02 -4.94
CA THR A 138 -34.68 0.38 -3.73
C THR A 138 -35.63 0.91 -2.65
N ALA A 139 -35.32 0.61 -1.41
CA ALA A 139 -35.80 1.33 -0.25
C ALA A 139 -34.66 2.22 0.27
N GLY A 140 -34.87 3.53 0.16
CA GLY A 140 -33.84 4.55 0.42
C GLY A 140 -33.39 5.27 -0.86
N LYS A 141 -33.57 6.61 -0.89
CA LYS A 141 -33.40 7.47 -2.06
C LYS A 141 -32.05 7.34 -2.76
N ASN A 142 -31.00 7.06 -2.00
CA ASN A 142 -29.61 7.05 -2.50
C ASN A 142 -29.00 5.65 -2.58
N LYS A 143 -29.82 4.59 -2.57
CA LYS A 143 -29.31 3.21 -2.47
C LYS A 143 -28.66 2.69 -3.77
N SER A 144 -29.00 3.30 -4.92
CA SER A 144 -28.45 2.98 -6.24
C SER A 144 -27.40 4.00 -6.70
N THR A 145 -26.72 4.67 -5.75
CA THR A 145 -25.67 5.63 -6.06
C THR A 145 -24.57 4.96 -6.88
N LEU A 146 -24.15 5.61 -7.99
CA LEU A 146 -23.06 5.17 -8.88
C LEU A 146 -23.23 3.75 -9.44
N ASP A 147 -24.47 3.32 -9.72
CA ASP A 147 -24.73 2.06 -10.40
C ASP A 147 -24.13 2.11 -11.83
N PRO A 148 -23.18 1.22 -12.18
CA PRO A 148 -22.49 1.27 -13.47
C PRO A 148 -23.40 0.98 -14.68
N PHE A 149 -24.60 0.50 -14.45
CA PHE A 149 -25.61 0.22 -15.49
C PHE A 149 -26.66 1.33 -15.63
N MET A 150 -26.46 2.47 -14.98
CA MET A 150 -27.33 3.65 -15.03
C MET A 150 -26.52 4.90 -15.37
N ASP A 151 -27.22 5.99 -15.70
CA ASP A 151 -26.55 7.29 -15.85
C ASP A 151 -26.06 7.80 -14.51
N GLU A 152 -24.89 8.42 -14.50
CA GLU A 152 -24.38 9.11 -13.33
C GLU A 152 -25.23 10.34 -13.00
N LYS A 153 -25.52 10.54 -11.73
CA LYS A 153 -26.24 11.69 -11.23
C LYS A 153 -25.26 12.69 -10.62
N PRO A 154 -25.38 14.00 -10.92
CA PRO A 154 -24.50 15.02 -10.33
C PRO A 154 -24.43 14.97 -8.81
N GLU A 155 -25.55 14.68 -8.14
CA GLU A 155 -25.63 14.60 -6.68
C GLU A 155 -24.84 13.41 -6.13
N ASP A 156 -24.75 12.33 -6.89
CA ASP A 156 -23.97 11.14 -6.48
C ASP A 156 -22.47 11.41 -6.60
N ILE A 157 -22.07 12.13 -7.68
CA ILE A 157 -20.70 12.59 -7.88
C ILE A 157 -20.28 13.55 -6.75
N GLU A 158 -21.15 14.50 -6.37
CA GLU A 158 -20.87 15.41 -5.25
C GLU A 158 -20.69 14.68 -3.91
N ARG A 159 -21.53 13.68 -3.64
CA ARG A 159 -21.38 12.85 -2.42
C ARG A 159 -20.06 12.08 -2.43
N LEU A 160 -19.71 11.49 -3.58
CA LEU A 160 -18.47 10.80 -3.75
C LEU A 160 -17.28 11.72 -3.51
N LYS A 161 -17.27 12.92 -4.12
CA LYS A 161 -16.19 13.91 -3.94
C LYS A 161 -16.01 14.32 -2.48
N LYS A 162 -17.09 14.48 -1.72
CA LYS A 162 -16.99 14.78 -0.28
C LYS A 162 -16.25 13.67 0.49
N ILE A 163 -16.58 12.41 0.21
CA ILE A 163 -15.90 11.25 0.81
C ILE A 163 -14.43 11.21 0.38
N GLN A 164 -14.15 11.45 -0.90
CA GLN A 164 -12.76 11.46 -1.40
C GLN A 164 -11.92 12.56 -0.74
N LEU A 165 -12.47 13.76 -0.56
CA LEU A 165 -11.78 14.86 0.12
C LEU A 165 -11.48 14.52 1.58
N ASP A 166 -12.43 13.95 2.30
CA ASP A 166 -12.23 13.51 3.70
C ASP A 166 -11.13 12.45 3.80
N LEU A 167 -11.16 11.42 2.96
CA LEU A 167 -10.13 10.39 2.92
C LEU A 167 -8.75 10.97 2.53
N HIS A 168 -8.74 11.93 1.60
CA HIS A 168 -7.51 12.58 1.16
C HIS A 168 -6.90 13.42 2.27
N GLU A 169 -7.71 14.19 3.01
CA GLU A 169 -7.26 14.96 4.17
C GLU A 169 -6.67 14.05 5.26
N GLN A 170 -7.31 12.92 5.54
CA GLN A 170 -6.78 11.92 6.48
C GLN A 170 -5.41 11.41 6.04
N PHE A 171 -5.22 11.14 4.73
CA PHE A 171 -3.94 10.70 4.19
C PHE A 171 -2.88 11.79 4.28
N ILE A 172 -3.21 13.03 3.91
CA ILE A 172 -2.32 14.20 4.05
C ILE A 172 -1.85 14.35 5.50
N ASN A 173 -2.78 14.30 6.45
CA ASN A 173 -2.47 14.43 7.88
C ASN A 173 -1.55 13.29 8.37
N LEU A 174 -1.76 12.06 7.91
CA LEU A 174 -0.88 10.93 8.22
C LEU A 174 0.54 11.19 7.71
N VAL A 175 0.69 11.63 6.46
CA VAL A 175 1.99 11.95 5.86
C VAL A 175 2.66 13.11 6.59
N LYS A 176 1.95 14.22 6.83
CA LYS A 176 2.47 15.36 7.57
C LYS A 176 2.96 14.97 8.97
N ASN A 177 2.20 14.14 9.67
CA ASN A 177 2.57 13.64 10.99
C ASN A 177 3.79 12.70 10.95
N SER A 178 3.92 11.87 9.94
CA SER A 178 5.06 10.97 9.77
C SER A 178 6.33 11.72 9.36
N ARG A 179 6.20 12.65 8.42
CA ARG A 179 7.34 13.38 7.86
C ARG A 179 7.72 14.65 8.64
N LYS A 180 6.80 15.19 9.46
CA LYS A 180 7.05 16.37 10.32
C LYS A 180 7.75 17.52 9.57
N ASN A 181 8.89 17.97 10.08
CA ASN A 181 9.68 19.09 9.53
C ASN A 181 10.54 18.70 8.31
N LYS A 182 10.37 17.50 7.75
CA LYS A 182 11.15 17.02 6.59
C LYS A 182 10.54 17.49 5.26
N LEU A 183 9.25 17.81 5.25
CA LEU A 183 8.57 18.32 4.06
C LEU A 183 8.90 19.79 3.82
N PRO A 184 9.09 20.22 2.57
CA PRO A 184 9.34 21.63 2.25
C PRO A 184 8.09 22.47 2.50
N THR A 185 8.26 23.62 3.14
CA THR A 185 7.17 24.54 3.50
C THR A 185 6.42 25.18 2.31
N ASN A 186 7.04 25.20 1.12
CA ASN A 186 6.55 25.94 -0.05
C ASN A 186 6.00 25.07 -1.19
N LYS A 187 5.81 23.75 -0.99
CA LYS A 187 5.37 22.81 -2.04
C LYS A 187 4.18 21.94 -1.64
N ASP A 188 3.38 22.39 -0.69
CA ASP A 188 2.26 21.60 -0.14
C ASP A 188 1.27 21.15 -1.23
N ASP A 189 0.91 22.03 -2.18
CA ASP A 189 -0.12 21.73 -3.18
C ASP A 189 0.29 20.64 -4.16
N SER A 190 1.55 20.61 -4.60
CA SER A 190 2.03 19.57 -5.52
C SER A 190 2.22 18.21 -4.84
N LEU A 191 2.75 18.21 -3.59
CA LEU A 191 3.00 16.98 -2.84
C LEU A 191 1.74 16.15 -2.58
N PHE A 192 0.60 16.82 -2.50
CA PHE A 192 -0.68 16.21 -2.14
C PHE A 192 -1.69 16.19 -3.29
N SER A 193 -1.23 16.42 -4.53
CA SER A 193 -2.08 16.41 -5.74
C SER A 193 -2.32 15.02 -6.33
N GLY A 194 -1.68 13.98 -5.79
CA GLY A 194 -1.69 12.63 -6.34
C GLY A 194 -0.56 12.34 -7.32
N GLU A 195 0.41 13.26 -7.44
CA GLU A 195 1.62 13.05 -8.23
C GLU A 195 2.55 12.01 -7.59
N PHE A 196 3.46 11.48 -8.38
CA PHE A 196 4.49 10.55 -7.94
C PHE A 196 5.86 10.92 -8.51
N TRP A 197 6.90 10.52 -7.82
CA TRP A 197 8.26 10.94 -8.09
C TRP A 197 9.24 9.77 -8.05
N SER A 198 10.38 9.93 -8.70
CA SER A 198 11.50 9.01 -8.51
C SER A 198 12.01 9.06 -7.06
N GLY A 199 12.73 8.02 -6.64
CA GLY A 199 13.36 8.01 -5.31
C GLY A 199 14.27 9.22 -5.11
N THR A 200 15.03 9.63 -6.13
CA THR A 200 15.89 10.81 -6.08
C THR A 200 15.09 12.08 -5.81
N GLN A 201 14.03 12.34 -6.58
CA GLN A 201 13.15 13.50 -6.38
C GLN A 201 12.45 13.45 -5.01
N SER A 202 12.03 12.25 -4.60
CA SER A 202 11.36 12.03 -3.31
C SER A 202 12.24 12.38 -2.11
N LYS A 203 13.55 12.20 -2.24
CA LYS A 203 14.51 12.63 -1.22
C LYS A 203 14.57 14.15 -1.12
N GLU A 204 14.60 14.85 -2.25
CA GLU A 204 14.61 16.32 -2.31
C GLU A 204 13.30 16.91 -1.77
N LEU A 205 12.18 16.20 -1.96
CA LEU A 205 10.86 16.58 -1.47
C LEU A 205 10.61 16.16 -0.02
N GLY A 206 11.58 15.54 0.65
CA GLY A 206 11.44 15.10 2.04
C GLY A 206 10.50 13.91 2.24
N LEU A 207 10.05 13.25 1.16
CA LEU A 207 9.18 12.07 1.23
C LEU A 207 9.95 10.82 1.69
N VAL A 208 11.27 10.76 1.43
CA VAL A 208 12.17 9.73 1.96
C VAL A 208 13.37 10.37 2.66
N ASP A 209 14.02 9.63 3.55
CA ASP A 209 15.16 10.12 4.34
C ASP A 209 16.50 9.92 3.64
N GLY A 210 16.57 8.93 2.75
CA GLY A 210 17.79 8.61 2.05
C GLY A 210 17.58 7.67 0.88
N LEU A 211 18.64 7.45 0.12
CA LEU A 211 18.70 6.51 -0.98
C LEU A 211 19.59 5.34 -0.61
N GLY A 212 19.17 4.13 -0.93
CA GLY A 212 19.95 2.92 -0.71
C GLY A 212 19.10 1.66 -0.60
N ASN A 213 19.74 0.52 -0.72
CA ASN A 213 19.11 -0.78 -0.60
C ASN A 213 19.03 -1.21 0.88
N MET A 214 18.06 -2.05 1.20
CA MET A 214 17.81 -2.50 2.57
C MET A 214 19.04 -3.13 3.25
N GLU A 215 19.73 -4.02 2.55
CA GLU A 215 20.87 -4.73 3.13
C GLU A 215 22.03 -3.78 3.43
N ASP A 216 22.33 -2.86 2.52
CA ASP A 216 23.43 -1.92 2.66
C ASP A 216 23.19 -0.95 3.83
N ILE A 217 22.00 -0.35 3.89
CA ILE A 217 21.60 0.59 4.96
C ILE A 217 21.55 -0.11 6.32
N ILE A 218 21.06 -1.34 6.39
CA ILE A 218 21.02 -2.09 7.65
C ILE A 218 22.42 -2.46 8.10
N GLN A 219 23.32 -2.83 7.18
CA GLN A 219 24.73 -3.10 7.52
C GLN A 219 25.47 -1.84 7.94
N GLU A 220 25.22 -0.71 7.32
CA GLU A 220 25.78 0.60 7.70
C GLU A 220 25.37 0.98 9.12
N LYS A 221 24.06 0.84 9.46
CA LYS A 221 23.53 1.24 10.76
C LYS A 221 23.87 0.30 11.91
N PHE A 222 23.92 -1.00 11.65
CA PHE A 222 24.04 -2.02 12.69
C PHE A 222 25.34 -2.85 12.59
N GLY A 223 26.18 -2.55 11.62
CA GLY A 223 27.44 -3.22 11.36
C GLY A 223 27.32 -4.47 10.46
N LYS A 224 28.38 -4.79 9.74
CA LYS A 224 28.44 -5.90 8.76
C LYS A 224 28.05 -7.29 9.30
N LYS A 225 28.09 -7.47 10.63
CA LYS A 225 27.76 -8.77 11.29
C LYS A 225 26.29 -8.80 11.76
N VAL A 226 25.43 -7.85 11.36
CA VAL A 226 24.01 -7.84 11.69
C VAL A 226 23.31 -9.09 11.15
N LEU A 227 22.43 -9.68 11.96
CA LEU A 227 21.63 -10.83 11.57
C LEU A 227 20.26 -10.35 11.10
N ILE A 228 19.99 -10.48 9.81
CA ILE A 228 18.68 -10.15 9.22
C ILE A 228 17.84 -11.43 9.14
N LYS A 229 16.75 -11.47 9.89
CA LYS A 229 15.82 -12.59 9.88
C LYS A 229 14.56 -12.23 9.10
N LYS A 230 14.32 -12.93 8.00
CA LYS A 230 13.15 -12.73 7.12
C LYS A 230 11.91 -13.38 7.73
N TYR A 231 10.78 -12.65 7.63
CA TYR A 231 9.44 -13.06 8.04
C TYR A 231 8.51 -12.90 6.85
N ASP A 232 8.38 -13.96 6.06
CA ASP A 232 7.53 -13.98 4.86
C ASP A 232 6.29 -14.85 5.08
N LYS A 233 5.27 -14.67 4.25
CA LYS A 233 4.17 -15.64 4.19
C LYS A 233 4.74 -16.99 3.76
N PRO A 234 4.36 -18.09 4.44
CA PRO A 234 4.68 -19.41 3.92
C PRO A 234 4.02 -19.53 2.54
N GLU A 235 4.83 -19.75 1.51
CA GLU A 235 4.30 -20.08 0.19
C GLU A 235 3.49 -21.38 0.31
N SER A 236 2.18 -21.30 0.07
CA SER A 236 1.34 -22.48 0.03
C SER A 236 1.76 -23.34 -1.17
N TRP A 237 2.46 -24.43 -0.89
CA TRP A 237 2.84 -25.42 -1.91
C TRP A 237 1.63 -25.96 -2.70
N LEU A 238 0.45 -25.93 -2.09
CA LEU A 238 -0.83 -26.27 -2.74
C LEU A 238 -1.23 -25.25 -3.81
N LYS A 239 -0.93 -23.94 -3.67
CA LYS A 239 -1.20 -22.94 -4.71
C LYS A 239 -0.38 -23.19 -5.96
N LYS A 240 0.87 -23.65 -5.84
CA LYS A 240 1.73 -24.00 -6.98
C LYS A 240 1.18 -25.19 -7.79
N LYS A 241 0.37 -26.06 -7.18
CA LYS A 241 -0.21 -27.26 -7.81
C LYS A 241 -1.62 -27.02 -8.39
N LEU A 242 -2.35 -26.00 -7.88
CA LEU A 242 -3.73 -25.69 -8.31
C LEU A 242 -3.83 -24.58 -9.36
N SER A 243 -2.80 -23.81 -9.59
CA SER A 243 -2.82 -22.72 -10.59
C SER A 243 -2.95 -23.20 -12.05
N ASN A 244 -2.93 -24.51 -12.28
CA ASN A 244 -3.09 -25.12 -13.60
C ASN A 244 -4.49 -25.70 -13.88
N LYS A 245 -5.50 -25.45 -13.07
CA LYS A 245 -6.88 -25.88 -13.33
C LYS A 245 -7.86 -24.71 -13.31
N ILE A 246 -8.16 -24.26 -14.53
CA ILE A 246 -9.41 -23.64 -15.03
C ILE A 246 -10.24 -22.90 -13.98
N SER A 247 -10.13 -21.57 -13.96
CA SER A 247 -11.06 -20.66 -13.32
C SER A 247 -12.01 -20.05 -14.36
N ASN A 248 -13.27 -19.86 -13.98
CA ASN A 248 -14.30 -19.18 -14.78
C ASN A 248 -13.83 -17.84 -15.31
N GLU A 249 -13.78 -17.72 -16.65
CA GLU A 249 -12.88 -16.79 -17.35
C GLU A 249 -13.32 -15.32 -17.35
N PHE A 250 -14.57 -15.00 -17.10
CA PHE A 250 -15.06 -13.62 -17.32
C PHE A 250 -14.86 -12.67 -16.12
N SER A 251 -15.12 -13.11 -14.91
CA SER A 251 -14.87 -12.25 -13.71
C SER A 251 -13.39 -12.10 -13.40
N SER A 252 -12.58 -13.08 -13.77
CA SER A 252 -11.12 -13.03 -13.60
C SER A 252 -10.44 -12.05 -14.56
N VAL A 253 -11.02 -11.79 -15.74
CA VAL A 253 -10.47 -10.84 -16.71
C VAL A 253 -10.61 -9.38 -16.23
N ILE A 254 -11.77 -9.00 -15.70
CA ILE A 254 -11.97 -7.64 -15.18
C ILE A 254 -11.09 -7.41 -13.95
N ASP A 255 -11.07 -8.34 -13.01
CA ASP A 255 -10.21 -8.27 -11.82
C ASP A 255 -8.71 -8.19 -12.19
N GLU A 256 -8.30 -8.94 -13.21
CA GLU A 256 -6.92 -8.91 -13.72
C GLU A 256 -6.61 -7.58 -14.43
N LEU A 257 -7.54 -7.04 -15.22
CA LEU A 257 -7.38 -5.75 -15.87
C LEU A 257 -7.30 -4.60 -14.86
N GLU A 258 -8.12 -4.61 -13.82
CA GLU A 258 -8.03 -3.63 -12.74
C GLU A 258 -6.71 -3.75 -11.97
N SER A 259 -6.31 -4.96 -11.65
CA SER A 259 -5.02 -5.23 -11.00
C SER A 259 -3.85 -4.73 -11.84
N ARG A 260 -3.83 -5.06 -13.13
CA ARG A 260 -2.80 -4.58 -14.07
C ARG A 260 -2.83 -3.07 -14.23
N SER A 261 -4.00 -2.45 -14.26
CA SER A 261 -4.10 -0.99 -14.40
C SER A 261 -3.42 -0.23 -13.26
N LEU A 262 -3.45 -0.79 -12.04
CA LEU A 262 -2.77 -0.18 -10.89
C LEU A 262 -1.24 -0.24 -11.02
N TRP A 263 -0.70 -1.33 -11.57
CA TRP A 263 0.74 -1.46 -11.80
C TRP A 263 1.19 -0.75 -13.09
N ASN A 264 0.43 -0.87 -14.17
CA ASN A 264 0.72 -0.24 -15.47
C ASN A 264 0.84 1.29 -15.37
N LYS A 265 0.09 1.92 -14.43
CA LYS A 265 0.23 3.35 -14.12
C LYS A 265 1.66 3.75 -13.78
N PHE A 266 2.45 2.81 -13.28
CA PHE A 266 3.86 3.03 -12.89
C PHE A 266 4.84 2.36 -13.85
N GLY A 267 4.37 1.83 -14.99
CA GLY A 267 5.22 1.16 -15.97
C GLY A 267 5.67 -0.26 -15.57
N LEU A 268 4.91 -0.93 -14.70
CA LEU A 268 5.22 -2.26 -14.14
C LEU A 268 4.12 -3.28 -14.48
#